data_83ba816af4133382270b7aaf7d79a6ce
#
_entry.id   83ba816af4133382270b7aaf7d79a6ce
#
_cell.length_a   1.000
_cell.length_b   1.000
_cell.length_c   1.000
_cell.angle_alpha   90.00
_cell.angle_beta   90.00
_cell.angle_gamma   90.00
#
_symmetry.space_group_name_H-M   'P 1'
#
loop_
_entity.id
_entity.type
_entity.pdbx_description
1 polymer ?
#
loop_
_entity_poly.entity_id
_entity_poly.type
_entity_poly.pdbx_seq_one_letter_code
_entity_poly.pdbx_strand_id
1 'polypeptide(L)'
;MCIRDRPVIDKLAVDMYSKALDKVVEEGGNIIVEGGILDGEGYESGCYVKPAIAEAKPDFHIVQEETFAPILYLLKYSGPVANAIEIQNNVTQGLSSAIMTNNLKEAEKFLSAAGSDCGIANVNIGTSGAEIGGAFGGEKDTGGGRESGSDAWKIYMRRQTNTINYTDDLPLAQGIKFDL
;
A
#
# COMPACT_ATOMS: atom_id res chain seq x y z
N MET A 1 -6.00 -4.40 -14.56
CA MET A 1 -7.47 -4.36 -14.41
C MET A 1 -7.97 -3.10 -15.07
N CYS A 2 -8.87 -3.18 -16.05
CA CYS A 2 -9.38 -2.00 -16.73
C CYS A 2 -10.50 -1.38 -15.85
N ILE A 3 -10.23 -0.25 -15.24
CA ILE A 3 -11.17 0.42 -14.30
C ILE A 3 -12.41 0.93 -15.02
N ARG A 4 -12.36 1.06 -16.37
CA ARG A 4 -13.45 1.61 -17.17
C ARG A 4 -14.69 0.71 -17.30
N ASP A 5 -14.52 -0.59 -17.12
CA ASP A 5 -15.53 -1.62 -17.37
C ASP A 5 -16.05 -2.28 -16.09
N ARG A 6 -15.73 -1.73 -14.91
CA ARG A 6 -16.19 -2.26 -13.62
C ARG A 6 -16.75 -1.17 -12.74
N PRO A 7 -17.91 -1.41 -12.10
CA PRO A 7 -18.46 -0.49 -11.11
C PRO A 7 -17.60 -0.48 -9.83
N VAL A 8 -17.72 0.56 -9.05
CA VAL A 8 -17.39 0.51 -7.62
C VAL A 8 -18.41 -0.39 -6.91
N ILE A 9 -18.08 -0.83 -5.68
CA ILE A 9 -18.83 -1.92 -5.04
C ILE A 9 -20.30 -1.61 -4.79
N ASP A 10 -20.62 -0.39 -4.39
CA ASP A 10 -21.97 0.05 -4.06
C ASP A 10 -22.14 1.58 -4.16
N LYS A 11 -23.32 2.06 -3.76
CA LYS A 11 -23.64 3.49 -3.73
C LYS A 11 -22.83 4.29 -2.70
N LEU A 12 -22.45 3.66 -1.58
CA LEU A 12 -21.62 4.30 -0.58
C LEU A 12 -20.24 4.62 -1.17
N ALA A 13 -19.66 3.69 -1.94
CA ALA A 13 -18.40 3.91 -2.63
C ALA A 13 -18.50 5.02 -3.69
N VAL A 14 -19.68 5.18 -4.36
CA VAL A 14 -19.94 6.33 -5.26
C VAL A 14 -19.95 7.64 -4.49
N ASP A 15 -20.61 7.67 -3.33
CA ASP A 15 -20.65 8.86 -2.47
C ASP A 15 -19.24 9.21 -1.92
N MET A 16 -18.47 8.20 -1.52
CA MET A 16 -17.09 8.40 -1.09
C MET A 16 -16.21 8.96 -2.21
N TYR A 17 -16.36 8.43 -3.43
CA TYR A 17 -15.68 8.95 -4.61
C TYR A 17 -15.98 10.42 -4.85
N SER A 18 -17.28 10.81 -4.85
CA SER A 18 -17.67 12.19 -5.08
C SER A 18 -17.16 13.13 -3.98
N LYS A 19 -17.31 12.73 -2.71
CA LYS A 19 -16.80 13.50 -1.56
C LYS A 19 -15.28 13.66 -1.58
N ALA A 20 -14.54 12.65 -2.08
CA ALA A 20 -13.10 12.76 -2.18
C ALA A 20 -12.67 13.83 -3.19
N LEU A 21 -13.36 13.93 -4.33
CA LEU A 21 -13.08 15.00 -5.30
C LEU A 21 -13.44 16.38 -4.76
N ASP A 22 -14.57 16.52 -4.05
CA ASP A 22 -14.94 17.77 -3.39
C ASP A 22 -13.88 18.18 -2.35
N LYS A 23 -13.40 17.25 -1.54
CA LYS A 23 -12.35 17.50 -0.54
C LYS A 23 -11.03 17.94 -1.14
N VAL A 24 -10.62 17.38 -2.29
CA VAL A 24 -9.43 17.86 -3.00
C VAL A 24 -9.54 19.35 -3.28
N VAL A 25 -10.70 19.81 -3.76
CA VAL A 25 -10.93 21.22 -4.08
C VAL A 25 -11.00 22.07 -2.80
N GLU A 26 -11.67 21.59 -1.75
CA GLU A 26 -11.75 22.26 -0.44
C GLU A 26 -10.35 22.48 0.19
N GLU A 27 -9.46 21.51 0.05
CA GLU A 27 -8.08 21.56 0.56
C GLU A 27 -7.14 22.38 -0.36
N GLY A 28 -7.67 22.91 -1.48
CA GLY A 28 -6.94 23.79 -2.40
C GLY A 28 -6.20 23.07 -3.52
N GLY A 29 -6.58 21.82 -3.82
CA GLY A 29 -6.13 21.07 -4.98
C GLY A 29 -6.89 21.47 -6.25
N ASN A 30 -6.50 20.83 -7.36
CA ASN A 30 -7.09 21.11 -8.67
C ASN A 30 -7.43 19.81 -9.39
N ILE A 31 -8.65 19.71 -9.91
CA ILE A 31 -9.08 18.57 -10.74
C ILE A 31 -8.59 18.80 -12.17
N ILE A 32 -7.67 17.94 -12.63
CA ILE A 32 -7.06 18.00 -13.97
C ILE A 32 -7.91 17.23 -14.98
N VAL A 33 -8.40 16.05 -14.56
CA VAL A 33 -9.33 15.24 -15.34
C VAL A 33 -10.59 15.04 -14.51
N GLU A 34 -11.67 15.61 -14.99
CA GLU A 34 -12.98 15.53 -14.33
C GLU A 34 -13.46 14.07 -14.27
N GLY A 35 -13.81 13.67 -13.06
CA GLY A 35 -14.51 12.43 -12.82
C GLY A 35 -16.01 12.54 -13.12
N GLY A 36 -16.81 11.84 -12.35
CA GLY A 36 -18.27 11.89 -12.39
C GLY A 36 -18.89 10.50 -12.43
N ILE A 37 -20.17 10.45 -12.22
CA ILE A 37 -20.98 9.24 -12.27
C ILE A 37 -21.42 9.01 -13.70
N LEU A 38 -21.34 7.76 -14.16
CA LEU A 38 -21.89 7.35 -15.46
C LEU A 38 -23.36 6.97 -15.28
N ASP A 39 -24.19 7.44 -16.20
CA ASP A 39 -25.63 7.17 -16.28
C ASP A 39 -26.03 6.72 -17.69
N GLY A 40 -27.28 6.28 -17.84
CA GLY A 40 -27.87 5.83 -19.11
C GLY A 40 -27.76 4.31 -19.29
N GLU A 41 -28.00 3.88 -20.54
CA GLU A 41 -28.03 2.47 -20.93
C GLU A 41 -26.68 1.78 -20.60
N GLY A 42 -26.73 0.67 -19.85
CA GLY A 42 -25.57 -0.10 -19.38
C GLY A 42 -24.99 0.39 -18.06
N TYR A 43 -25.50 1.49 -17.48
CA TYR A 43 -25.06 2.05 -16.21
C TYR A 43 -26.16 2.13 -15.15
N GLU A 44 -27.23 1.37 -15.31
CA GLU A 44 -28.46 1.42 -14.48
C GLU A 44 -28.17 1.16 -13.00
N SER A 45 -27.10 0.45 -12.67
CA SER A 45 -26.67 0.27 -11.28
C SER A 45 -26.32 1.60 -10.60
N GLY A 46 -25.91 2.61 -11.40
CA GLY A 46 -25.40 3.91 -10.95
C GLY A 46 -24.17 3.79 -10.06
N CYS A 47 -23.41 2.68 -10.19
CA CYS A 47 -22.14 2.45 -9.47
C CYS A 47 -20.92 2.64 -10.37
N TYR A 48 -21.11 3.05 -11.61
CA TYR A 48 -20.00 3.33 -12.52
C TYR A 48 -19.55 4.79 -12.38
N VAL A 49 -18.25 4.98 -12.18
CA VAL A 49 -17.65 6.31 -12.09
C VAL A 49 -16.51 6.46 -13.11
N LYS A 50 -16.32 7.67 -13.61
CA LYS A 50 -15.20 8.00 -14.49
C LYS A 50 -13.91 8.11 -13.67
N PRO A 51 -12.78 7.62 -14.17
CA PRO A 51 -11.48 7.94 -13.55
C PRO A 51 -11.24 9.44 -13.49
N ALA A 52 -10.74 9.91 -12.37
CA ALA A 52 -10.38 11.31 -12.14
C ALA A 52 -8.87 11.45 -11.89
N ILE A 53 -8.31 12.60 -12.25
CA ILE A 53 -6.92 12.97 -11.92
C ILE A 53 -6.94 14.33 -11.22
N ALA A 54 -6.33 14.40 -10.06
CA ALA A 54 -6.26 15.62 -9.26
C ALA A 54 -4.81 15.97 -8.91
N GLU A 55 -4.45 17.22 -9.01
CA GLU A 55 -3.22 17.76 -8.44
C GLU A 55 -3.47 18.10 -6.97
N ALA A 56 -2.66 17.55 -6.09
CA ALA A 56 -2.78 17.68 -4.65
C ALA A 56 -1.42 17.93 -3.99
N LYS A 57 -1.43 18.15 -2.67
CA LYS A 57 -0.21 18.26 -1.88
C LYS A 57 -0.12 17.09 -0.90
N PRO A 58 1.11 16.73 -0.46
CA PRO A 58 1.30 15.61 0.46
C PRO A 58 0.61 15.78 1.82
N ASP A 59 0.37 17.02 2.24
CA ASP A 59 -0.25 17.38 3.52
C ASP A 59 -1.78 17.45 3.47
N PHE A 60 -2.40 17.20 2.31
CA PHE A 60 -3.86 17.12 2.21
C PHE A 60 -4.37 15.89 2.95
N HIS A 61 -5.40 16.07 3.75
CA HIS A 61 -6.00 14.99 4.53
C HIS A 61 -6.55 13.89 3.63
N ILE A 62 -7.22 14.26 2.53
CA ILE A 62 -7.79 13.30 1.58
C ILE A 62 -6.72 12.43 0.89
N VAL A 63 -5.48 12.91 0.74
CA VAL A 63 -4.37 12.14 0.18
C VAL A 63 -3.89 11.04 1.13
N GLN A 64 -4.10 11.24 2.44
CA GLN A 64 -3.75 10.28 3.49
C GLN A 64 -4.82 9.22 3.73
N GLU A 65 -6.02 9.38 3.14
CA GLU A 65 -7.15 8.46 3.29
C GLU A 65 -7.32 7.55 2.07
N GLU A 66 -7.65 6.29 2.31
CA GLU A 66 -8.01 5.36 1.25
C GLU A 66 -9.44 5.59 0.78
N THR A 67 -9.63 6.04 -0.46
CA THR A 67 -10.98 6.26 -1.05
C THR A 67 -11.55 4.99 -1.69
N PHE A 68 -10.72 4.03 -2.09
CA PHE A 68 -11.11 2.82 -2.81
C PHE A 68 -11.87 3.07 -4.12
N ALA A 69 -11.51 4.11 -4.85
CA ALA A 69 -12.14 4.57 -6.09
C ALA A 69 -11.08 5.02 -7.11
N PRO A 70 -11.44 5.14 -8.41
CA PRO A 70 -10.49 5.46 -9.47
C PRO A 70 -10.10 6.95 -9.48
N ILE A 71 -9.41 7.41 -8.46
CA ILE A 71 -8.83 8.74 -8.35
C ILE A 71 -7.30 8.61 -8.33
N LEU A 72 -6.63 9.37 -9.18
CA LEU A 72 -5.17 9.49 -9.18
C LEU A 72 -4.77 10.88 -8.66
N TYR A 73 -4.06 10.92 -7.55
CA TYR A 73 -3.45 12.14 -7.04
C TYR A 73 -2.05 12.34 -7.62
N LEU A 74 -1.80 13.51 -8.18
CA LEU A 74 -0.49 13.94 -8.66
C LEU A 74 0.13 14.87 -7.63
N LEU A 75 1.23 14.44 -7.03
CA LEU A 75 1.97 15.22 -6.05
C LEU A 75 3.34 15.60 -6.64
N LYS A 76 3.65 16.89 -6.65
CA LYS A 76 4.94 17.37 -7.10
C LYS A 76 5.99 17.29 -6.00
N TYR A 77 7.18 16.87 -6.35
CA TYR A 77 8.33 16.95 -5.47
C TYR A 77 9.49 17.68 -6.16
N SER A 78 10.48 18.09 -5.40
CA SER A 78 11.71 18.71 -5.90
C SER A 78 12.95 18.13 -5.22
N GLY A 79 14.11 18.25 -5.86
CA GLY A 79 15.36 17.74 -5.34
C GLY A 79 15.59 16.25 -5.66
N PRO A 80 16.37 15.54 -4.85
CA PRO A 80 16.73 14.15 -5.10
C PRO A 80 15.54 13.20 -4.93
N VAL A 81 15.64 12.00 -5.51
CA VAL A 81 14.62 10.94 -5.39
C VAL A 81 14.27 10.59 -3.93
N ALA A 82 15.20 10.82 -3.00
CA ALA A 82 14.95 10.64 -1.57
C ALA A 82 13.73 11.42 -1.07
N ASN A 83 13.51 12.64 -1.60
CA ASN A 83 12.37 13.46 -1.20
C ASN A 83 11.04 12.85 -1.70
N ALA A 84 11.04 12.25 -2.89
CA ALA A 84 9.87 11.51 -3.38
C ALA A 84 9.59 10.24 -2.54
N ILE A 85 10.63 9.52 -2.14
CA ILE A 85 10.52 8.35 -1.28
C ILE A 85 9.97 8.74 0.10
N GLU A 86 10.42 9.84 0.66
CA GLU A 86 9.92 10.36 1.94
C GLU A 86 8.44 10.70 1.86
N ILE A 87 8.00 11.41 0.81
CA ILE A 87 6.58 11.71 0.57
C ILE A 87 5.77 10.43 0.44
N GLN A 88 6.24 9.46 -0.36
CA GLN A 88 5.56 8.18 -0.56
C GLN A 88 5.45 7.39 0.76
N ASN A 89 6.49 7.41 1.58
CA ASN A 89 6.49 6.66 2.84
C ASN A 89 5.68 7.34 3.96
N ASN A 90 5.36 8.63 3.81
CA ASN A 90 4.63 9.41 4.81
C ASN A 90 3.10 9.21 4.72
N VAL A 91 2.66 7.97 4.57
CA VAL A 91 1.26 7.53 4.66
C VAL A 91 1.20 6.29 5.54
N THR A 92 0.03 5.98 6.09
CA THR A 92 -0.15 4.83 7.00
C THR A 92 -0.20 3.48 6.27
N GLN A 93 -0.45 3.49 4.97
CA GLN A 93 -0.50 2.30 4.13
C GLN A 93 0.88 1.99 3.52
N GLY A 94 1.14 0.72 3.25
CA GLY A 94 2.39 0.27 2.65
C GLY A 94 2.24 -1.02 1.84
N LEU A 95 1.21 -1.11 0.98
CA LEU A 95 0.95 -2.33 0.22
C LEU A 95 1.87 -2.45 -0.99
N SER A 96 1.81 -1.49 -1.91
CA SER A 96 2.48 -1.58 -3.21
C SER A 96 2.96 -0.23 -3.69
N SER A 97 4.15 -0.20 -4.27
CA SER A 97 4.80 0.99 -4.80
C SER A 97 5.55 0.69 -6.09
N ALA A 98 5.84 1.73 -6.86
CA ALA A 98 6.67 1.62 -8.06
C ALA A 98 7.46 2.90 -8.31
N ILE A 99 8.66 2.75 -8.86
CA ILE A 99 9.45 3.84 -9.41
C ILE A 99 9.63 3.66 -10.93
N MET A 100 9.48 4.72 -11.69
CA MET A 100 9.78 4.77 -13.11
C MET A 100 11.06 5.59 -13.30
N THR A 101 12.17 4.93 -13.57
CA THR A 101 13.48 5.59 -13.71
C THR A 101 14.42 4.80 -14.62
N ASN A 102 15.28 5.50 -15.33
CA ASN A 102 16.43 4.93 -16.05
C ASN A 102 17.75 5.06 -15.25
N ASN A 103 17.70 5.64 -14.05
CA ASN A 103 18.86 5.82 -13.19
C ASN A 103 18.98 4.63 -12.23
N LEU A 104 19.98 3.79 -12.44
CA LEU A 104 20.23 2.61 -11.60
C LEU A 104 20.37 2.96 -10.11
N LYS A 105 21.05 4.08 -9.78
CA LYS A 105 21.23 4.48 -8.37
C LYS A 105 19.93 4.88 -7.69
N GLU A 106 19.00 5.44 -8.43
CA GLU A 106 17.66 5.74 -7.90
C GLU A 106 16.85 4.47 -7.69
N ALA A 107 16.91 3.53 -8.65
CA ALA A 107 16.26 2.24 -8.53
C ALA A 107 16.78 1.45 -7.30
N GLU A 108 18.11 1.35 -7.17
CA GLU A 108 18.75 0.69 -6.02
C GLU A 108 18.38 1.37 -4.69
N LYS A 109 18.36 2.71 -4.66
CA LYS A 109 17.93 3.43 -3.46
C LYS A 109 16.49 3.15 -3.11
N PHE A 110 15.59 3.12 -4.10
CA PHE A 110 14.16 2.84 -3.91
C PHE A 110 13.92 1.43 -3.36
N LEU A 111 14.70 0.44 -3.80
CA LEU A 111 14.60 -0.96 -3.36
C LEU A 111 15.37 -1.26 -2.07
N SER A 112 16.19 -0.33 -1.57
CA SER A 112 16.98 -0.54 -0.35
C SER A 112 16.12 -0.49 0.91
N ALA A 113 16.70 -0.92 2.04
CA ALA A 113 16.06 -0.83 3.36
C ALA A 113 15.70 0.61 3.80
N ALA A 114 16.33 1.63 3.19
CA ALA A 114 16.02 3.05 3.38
C ALA A 114 15.17 3.62 2.22
N GLY A 115 14.61 2.75 1.40
CA GLY A 115 13.80 3.09 0.24
C GLY A 115 12.31 3.02 0.51
N SER A 116 11.57 2.36 -0.39
CA SER A 116 10.13 2.22 -0.27
C SER A 116 9.72 1.34 0.92
N ASP A 117 8.87 1.86 1.79
CA ASP A 117 8.28 1.16 2.93
C ASP A 117 6.95 0.50 2.52
N CYS A 118 7.03 -0.37 1.52
CA CYS A 118 5.92 -1.15 1.00
C CYS A 118 6.30 -2.62 0.89
N GLY A 119 5.32 -3.50 1.02
CA GLY A 119 5.52 -4.94 0.83
C GLY A 119 5.86 -5.32 -0.61
N ILE A 120 5.44 -4.52 -1.58
CA ILE A 120 5.80 -4.64 -2.99
C ILE A 120 6.45 -3.34 -3.46
N ALA A 121 7.67 -3.43 -3.96
CA ALA A 121 8.39 -2.31 -4.55
C ALA A 121 8.88 -2.69 -5.96
N ASN A 122 8.35 -2.03 -6.96
CA ASN A 122 8.60 -2.34 -8.36
C ASN A 122 9.44 -1.26 -9.04
N VAL A 123 10.19 -1.62 -10.07
CA VAL A 123 10.94 -0.69 -10.92
C VAL A 123 10.47 -0.85 -12.36
N ASN A 124 10.05 0.25 -12.98
CA ASN A 124 9.59 0.34 -14.38
C ASN A 124 8.42 -0.61 -14.72
N ILE A 125 7.62 -0.96 -13.71
CA ILE A 125 6.37 -1.70 -13.87
C ILE A 125 5.36 -1.14 -12.86
N GLY A 126 4.07 -1.23 -13.17
CA GLY A 126 3.01 -0.71 -12.31
C GLY A 126 2.84 -1.49 -11.00
N THR A 127 2.05 -0.95 -10.11
CA THR A 127 1.76 -1.52 -8.78
C THR A 127 0.65 -2.58 -8.79
N SER A 128 -0.05 -2.75 -9.91
CA SER A 128 -1.15 -3.71 -10.06
C SER A 128 -0.64 -5.08 -10.49
N GLY A 129 -1.24 -6.10 -9.91
CA GLY A 129 -0.91 -7.49 -10.21
C GLY A 129 0.18 -8.06 -9.32
N ALA A 130 -0.11 -9.19 -8.71
CA ALA A 130 0.83 -9.99 -7.95
C ALA A 130 1.04 -11.33 -8.66
N GLU A 131 2.27 -11.72 -8.81
CA GLU A 131 2.65 -13.06 -9.28
C GLU A 131 2.49 -14.07 -8.14
N ILE A 132 1.90 -15.22 -8.42
CA ILE A 132 1.68 -16.27 -7.41
C ILE A 132 2.99 -16.77 -6.77
N GLY A 133 4.10 -16.66 -7.48
CA GLY A 133 5.43 -16.99 -6.97
C GLY A 133 6.04 -15.90 -6.06
N GLY A 134 5.51 -14.69 -6.09
CA GLY A 134 5.95 -13.57 -5.28
C GLY A 134 5.15 -13.44 -3.98
N ALA A 135 5.80 -13.09 -2.89
CA ALA A 135 5.15 -12.86 -1.61
C ALA A 135 4.31 -11.57 -1.69
N PHE A 136 2.98 -11.70 -1.59
CA PHE A 136 2.05 -10.58 -1.61
C PHE A 136 1.66 -10.16 -0.19
N GLY A 137 1.77 -8.90 0.10
CA GLY A 137 1.36 -8.32 1.38
C GLY A 137 1.97 -6.94 1.58
N GLY A 138 1.63 -6.28 2.67
CA GLY A 138 1.99 -4.91 2.95
C GLY A 138 2.82 -4.72 4.22
N GLU A 139 3.19 -3.50 4.41
CA GLU A 139 3.82 -2.97 5.62
C GLU A 139 2.86 -1.98 6.30
N LYS A 140 3.20 -1.50 7.47
CA LYS A 140 2.43 -0.53 8.25
C LYS A 140 0.98 -1.00 8.48
N ASP A 141 -0.02 -0.15 8.28
CA ASP A 141 -1.44 -0.49 8.51
C ASP A 141 -1.98 -1.54 7.52
N THR A 142 -1.29 -1.77 6.39
CA THR A 142 -1.64 -2.87 5.47
C THR A 142 -1.17 -4.24 5.95
N GLY A 143 -0.54 -4.30 7.11
CA GLY A 143 -0.12 -5.53 7.80
C GLY A 143 1.23 -6.07 7.35
N GLY A 144 1.84 -6.92 8.17
CA GLY A 144 3.17 -7.50 7.94
C GLY A 144 3.16 -8.95 7.46
N GLY A 145 1.99 -9.52 7.15
CA GLY A 145 1.86 -10.87 6.59
C GLY A 145 2.17 -10.92 5.10
N ARG A 146 2.39 -12.13 4.59
CA ARG A 146 2.58 -12.35 3.14
C ARG A 146 1.73 -13.53 2.70
N GLU A 147 0.96 -13.35 1.62
CA GLU A 147 0.30 -14.42 0.87
C GLU A 147 1.16 -14.82 -0.32
N SER A 148 0.96 -16.04 -0.80
CA SER A 148 1.73 -16.62 -1.90
C SER A 148 3.25 -16.59 -1.66
N GLY A 149 4.02 -17.02 -2.64
CA GLY A 149 5.45 -17.23 -2.44
C GLY A 149 5.76 -18.57 -1.72
N SER A 150 7.02 -18.95 -1.75
CA SER A 150 7.48 -20.29 -1.33
C SER A 150 7.32 -20.56 0.17
N ASP A 151 7.23 -19.55 1.01
CA ASP A 151 7.18 -19.68 2.45
C ASP A 151 5.89 -19.15 3.09
N ALA A 152 4.88 -18.81 2.29
CA ALA A 152 3.59 -18.31 2.73
C ALA A 152 2.90 -19.23 3.76
N TRP A 153 3.10 -20.55 3.65
CA TRP A 153 2.56 -21.52 4.60
C TRP A 153 2.97 -21.26 6.06
N LYS A 154 4.11 -20.59 6.29
CA LYS A 154 4.62 -20.29 7.64
C LYS A 154 3.72 -19.33 8.42
N ILE A 155 3.00 -18.44 7.74
CA ILE A 155 2.10 -17.47 8.40
C ILE A 155 0.86 -18.15 9.01
N TYR A 156 0.49 -19.33 8.49
CA TYR A 156 -0.61 -20.13 9.01
C TYR A 156 -0.19 -21.05 10.17
N MET A 157 1.10 -21.04 10.54
CA MET A 157 1.67 -21.89 11.57
C MET A 157 1.96 -21.09 12.84
N ARG A 158 1.55 -21.65 13.97
CA ARG A 158 1.96 -21.13 15.29
C ARG A 158 3.40 -21.58 15.59
N ARG A 159 4.30 -20.63 15.75
CA ARG A 159 5.66 -20.91 16.19
C ARG A 159 5.68 -21.02 17.71
N GLN A 160 6.25 -22.13 18.22
CA GLN A 160 6.41 -22.38 19.63
C GLN A 160 7.77 -23.06 19.88
N THR A 161 8.52 -22.56 20.84
CA THR A 161 9.72 -23.23 21.33
C THR A 161 9.33 -24.07 22.54
N ASN A 162 9.73 -25.34 22.53
CA ASN A 162 9.50 -26.26 23.64
C ASN A 162 10.85 -26.79 24.10
N THR A 163 11.05 -26.79 25.42
CA THR A 163 12.19 -27.44 26.05
C THR A 163 11.64 -28.40 27.10
N ILE A 164 12.08 -29.65 27.05
CA ILE A 164 11.69 -30.68 28.00
C ILE A 164 12.91 -31.11 28.77
N ASN A 165 12.88 -30.95 30.07
CA ASN A 165 13.89 -31.49 30.97
C ASN A 165 13.46 -32.90 31.39
N TYR A 166 14.30 -33.91 31.10
CA TYR A 166 14.08 -35.33 31.48
C TYR A 166 14.83 -35.73 32.74
N THR A 167 15.47 -34.79 33.42
CA THR A 167 16.21 -35.04 34.69
C THR A 167 15.47 -34.42 35.86
N ASP A 168 15.78 -34.87 37.06
CA ASP A 168 15.25 -34.28 38.31
C ASP A 168 16.03 -33.02 38.73
N ASP A 169 17.09 -32.67 38.01
CA ASP A 169 17.88 -31.48 38.26
C ASP A 169 17.21 -30.24 37.63
N LEU A 170 17.49 -29.05 38.16
CA LEU A 170 17.15 -27.77 37.61
C LEU A 170 18.32 -27.20 36.79
N PRO A 171 18.42 -27.49 35.47
CA PRO A 171 19.50 -26.94 34.67
C PRO A 171 19.26 -25.46 34.44
N LEU A 172 20.08 -24.62 35.02
CA LEU A 172 20.00 -23.18 34.80
C LEU A 172 20.77 -22.81 33.52
N ALA A 173 20.16 -21.91 32.73
CA ALA A 173 20.74 -21.42 31.49
C ALA A 173 22.12 -20.74 31.79
N GLN A 174 23.03 -20.86 30.83
CA GLN A 174 24.32 -20.15 30.84
C GLN A 174 25.22 -20.44 32.07
N GLY A 175 25.05 -21.59 32.72
CA GLY A 175 25.94 -21.98 33.86
C GLY A 175 25.74 -21.13 35.12
N ILE A 176 24.62 -20.44 35.26
CA ILE A 176 24.26 -19.70 36.48
C ILE A 176 24.18 -20.68 37.65
N LYS A 177 24.82 -20.35 38.75
CA LYS A 177 24.73 -21.08 40.02
C LYS A 177 24.19 -20.14 41.09
N PHE A 178 23.27 -20.62 41.88
CA PHE A 178 22.83 -19.93 43.10
C PHE A 178 23.52 -20.61 44.29
N ASP A 179 24.27 -19.86 45.07
CA ASP A 179 24.75 -20.27 46.38
C ASP A 179 23.56 -20.14 47.34
N LEU A 180 22.91 -21.28 47.64
CA LEU A 180 21.82 -21.39 48.61
C LEU A 180 22.38 -21.76 49.97
#